data_4151c952270d19dd7faa1951c682e652
#
_entry.id   4151c952270d19dd7faa1951c682e652
#
_cell.length_a   1.000
_cell.length_b   1.000
_cell.length_c   1.000
_cell.angle_alpha   90.00
_cell.angle_beta   90.00
_cell.angle_gamma   90.00
#
_symmetry.space_group_name_H-M   'P 1'
#
loop_
_entity.id
_entity.type
_entity.pdbx_description
1 polymer ?
#
loop_
_entity_poly.entity_id
_entity_poly.type
_entity_poly.pdbx_seq_one_letter_code
_entity_poly.pdbx_strand_id
1 'polypeptide(L)'
;MSGIVRRLCTAVIATSAIAAFTVGCGSDIEPKAIAESSSSVADSTTTSAAPTTSKITGQEGSDDGGDVDIDVSIGDCVKLGGTTTAAEIDNADCGSKDSNYKVVAKVPTSDLCASDVDSYYYETLAGDEQGAVCLDVDWVVGGCMDLGSGMDEPARIECSDTSGTNVVEVVEILQNSTSIDECGSGADSGFEHPER
;
A
#
# COMPACT_ATOMS: atom_id res chain seq x y z
N MET A 1 20.80 -21.02 -14.80
CA MET A 1 21.10 -19.62 -14.43
C MET A 1 20.34 -19.38 -13.15
N SER A 2 21.04 -19.20 -12.02
CA SER A 2 20.38 -18.94 -10.73
C SER A 2 19.84 -17.50 -10.75
N GLY A 3 18.49 -17.38 -10.77
CA GLY A 3 17.87 -16.09 -10.54
C GLY A 3 18.21 -15.61 -9.14
N ILE A 4 18.75 -14.42 -9.02
CA ILE A 4 19.03 -13.80 -7.73
C ILE A 4 17.72 -13.19 -7.27
N VAL A 5 17.06 -13.86 -6.31
CA VAL A 5 15.90 -13.27 -5.62
C VAL A 5 16.46 -12.24 -4.65
N ARG A 6 16.17 -10.96 -4.88
CA ARG A 6 16.52 -9.89 -3.95
C ARG A 6 15.43 -9.78 -2.89
N ARG A 7 15.85 -9.69 -1.64
CA ARG A 7 14.93 -9.55 -0.50
C ARG A 7 14.78 -8.06 -0.17
N LEU A 8 13.55 -7.62 -0.03
CA LEU A 8 13.18 -6.23 0.13
C LEU A 8 12.67 -5.92 1.53
N CYS A 9 13.03 -4.76 2.03
CA CYS A 9 12.44 -4.16 3.21
C CYS A 9 11.90 -2.77 2.86
N THR A 10 10.68 -2.48 3.23
CA THR A 10 10.02 -1.20 2.94
C THR A 10 9.86 -0.41 4.23
N ALA A 11 10.40 0.79 4.29
CA ALA A 11 10.31 1.66 5.46
C ALA A 11 9.22 2.73 5.25
N VAL A 12 8.29 2.82 6.18
CA VAL A 12 7.19 3.81 6.17
C VAL A 12 7.36 4.79 7.31
N ILE A 13 7.37 6.08 6.98
CA ILE A 13 7.55 7.16 7.96
C ILE A 13 6.19 7.58 8.55
N ALA A 14 6.06 7.53 9.87
CA ALA A 14 5.05 8.29 10.57
C ALA A 14 5.72 9.22 11.59
N THR A 15 5.52 10.51 11.42
CA THR A 15 5.98 11.53 12.37
C THR A 15 5.16 11.48 13.65
N SER A 16 5.72 10.92 14.72
CA SER A 16 5.11 10.92 16.06
C SER A 16 5.40 12.21 16.78
N ALA A 17 4.38 13.00 17.07
CA ALA A 17 4.44 14.07 18.05
C ALA A 17 4.61 13.46 19.45
N ILE A 18 5.73 13.75 20.10
CA ILE A 18 6.03 13.34 21.49
C ILE A 18 5.16 14.16 22.42
N ALA A 19 4.12 13.54 22.99
CA ALA A 19 3.42 14.06 24.16
C ALA A 19 3.96 13.34 25.39
N ALA A 20 4.73 14.04 26.22
CA ALA A 20 5.18 13.57 27.51
C ALA A 20 3.99 13.46 28.46
N PHE A 21 3.63 12.25 28.89
CA PHE A 21 2.68 12.02 29.97
C PHE A 21 3.39 11.62 31.25
N THR A 22 3.14 12.42 32.26
CA THR A 22 3.56 12.24 33.65
C THR A 22 2.82 11.06 34.28
N VAL A 23 3.58 10.30 35.06
CA VAL A 23 3.13 9.18 35.88
C VAL A 23 2.10 9.65 36.92
N GLY A 24 0.95 8.98 36.92
CA GLY A 24 -0.06 9.07 37.99
C GLY A 24 -0.45 7.65 38.42
N CYS A 25 -0.15 7.31 39.67
CA CYS A 25 -0.48 6.06 40.32
C CYS A 25 -1.99 5.89 40.57
N GLY A 26 -2.46 4.67 40.40
CA GLY A 26 -3.45 4.05 41.30
C GLY A 26 -4.89 4.03 40.80
N SER A 27 -5.37 2.84 40.50
CA SER A 27 -6.55 2.19 41.15
C SER A 27 -6.95 0.93 40.40
N ASP A 28 -7.00 -0.17 41.12
CA ASP A 28 -7.57 -1.44 40.71
C ASP A 28 -9.04 -1.25 40.30
N ILE A 29 -9.38 -1.73 39.11
CA ILE A 29 -10.78 -1.95 38.72
C ILE A 29 -10.93 -3.40 38.25
N GLU A 30 -11.53 -4.19 39.14
CA GLU A 30 -11.99 -5.56 38.92
C GLU A 30 -13.05 -5.57 37.78
N PRO A 31 -12.94 -6.39 36.74
CA PRO A 31 -14.02 -6.55 35.76
C PRO A 31 -15.06 -7.52 36.30
N LYS A 32 -16.24 -7.00 36.68
CA LYS A 32 -17.41 -7.80 37.02
C LYS A 32 -18.14 -8.21 35.73
N ALA A 33 -18.08 -9.49 35.42
CA ALA A 33 -18.86 -10.10 34.36
C ALA A 33 -20.36 -10.11 34.78
N ILE A 34 -21.21 -9.48 33.95
CA ILE A 34 -22.65 -9.64 34.02
C ILE A 34 -23.06 -10.47 32.80
N ALA A 35 -23.54 -11.70 33.10
CA ALA A 35 -24.22 -12.52 32.12
C ALA A 35 -25.66 -12.05 31.98
N GLU A 36 -26.10 -11.65 30.81
CA GLU A 36 -27.52 -11.62 30.47
C GLU A 36 -27.80 -12.58 29.34
N SER A 37 -28.59 -13.59 29.68
CA SER A 37 -29.24 -14.51 28.76
C SER A 37 -30.47 -13.82 28.20
N SER A 38 -30.67 -13.85 26.89
CA SER A 38 -32.00 -13.99 26.28
C SER A 38 -31.92 -14.33 24.80
N SER A 39 -32.43 -15.48 24.55
CA SER A 39 -32.87 -16.17 23.35
C SER A 39 -33.34 -15.30 22.16
N SER A 40 -33.00 -15.81 21.03
CA SER A 40 -33.81 -16.28 19.91
C SER A 40 -33.64 -15.56 18.57
N VAL A 41 -33.59 -16.44 17.61
CA VAL A 41 -33.97 -16.42 16.20
C VAL A 41 -32.81 -16.27 15.22
N ALA A 42 -32.57 -17.42 14.58
CA ALA A 42 -31.72 -17.60 13.40
C ALA A 42 -32.21 -16.72 12.26
N ASP A 43 -31.29 -15.98 11.68
CA ASP A 43 -31.31 -15.67 10.26
C ASP A 43 -29.90 -15.85 9.72
N SER A 44 -29.75 -16.90 8.90
CA SER A 44 -28.50 -17.25 8.27
C SER A 44 -28.32 -16.36 7.05
N THR A 45 -27.76 -15.18 7.25
CA THR A 45 -27.18 -14.41 6.16
C THR A 45 -25.69 -14.73 6.14
N THR A 46 -25.31 -15.53 5.17
CA THR A 46 -23.89 -15.76 4.83
C THR A 46 -23.32 -14.45 4.34
N THR A 47 -22.83 -13.65 5.25
CA THR A 47 -21.99 -12.50 4.91
C THR A 47 -20.63 -13.07 4.55
N SER A 48 -20.33 -13.08 3.26
CA SER A 48 -18.97 -13.24 2.76
C SER A 48 -18.13 -12.16 3.44
N ALA A 49 -17.25 -12.56 4.33
CA ALA A 49 -16.27 -11.65 4.91
C ALA A 49 -15.39 -11.19 3.76
N ALA A 50 -15.49 -9.93 3.39
CA ALA A 50 -14.50 -9.28 2.56
C ALA A 50 -13.13 -9.43 3.25
N PRO A 51 -12.06 -9.69 2.50
CA PRO A 51 -10.73 -9.73 3.07
C PRO A 51 -10.50 -8.40 3.79
N THR A 52 -10.15 -8.48 5.07
CA THR A 52 -9.78 -7.31 5.85
C THR A 52 -8.45 -6.84 5.29
N THR A 53 -8.49 -5.87 4.40
CA THR A 53 -7.31 -5.17 3.91
C THR A 53 -6.67 -4.53 5.12
N SER A 54 -5.53 -5.02 5.54
CA SER A 54 -4.74 -4.39 6.60
C SER A 54 -4.29 -3.03 6.07
N LYS A 55 -4.96 -1.96 6.51
CA LYS A 55 -4.56 -0.60 6.21
C LYS A 55 -3.15 -0.39 6.76
N ILE A 56 -2.17 -0.22 5.88
CA ILE A 56 -0.84 0.18 6.26
C ILE A 56 -0.93 1.66 6.59
N THR A 57 -0.96 1.99 7.89
CA THR A 57 -1.01 3.36 8.36
C THR A 57 0.35 4.00 8.15
N GLY A 58 0.43 5.10 7.41
CA GLY A 58 1.67 5.86 7.21
C GLY A 58 2.08 6.05 5.74
N GLN A 59 1.46 5.34 4.79
CA GLN A 59 1.65 5.56 3.35
C GLN A 59 0.54 6.40 2.72
N GLU A 60 -0.41 6.88 3.52
CA GLU A 60 -1.55 7.63 3.00
C GLU A 60 -1.20 9.11 2.94
N GLY A 61 -1.29 9.69 1.76
CA GLY A 61 -1.32 11.12 1.54
C GLY A 61 -2.73 11.70 1.74
N SER A 62 -2.98 12.84 1.13
CA SER A 62 -4.27 13.52 1.19
C SER A 62 -5.11 13.27 -0.06
N ASP A 63 -6.43 13.43 0.08
CA ASP A 63 -7.34 13.62 -1.05
C ASP A 63 -7.57 15.12 -1.19
N ASP A 64 -6.79 15.75 -2.05
CA ASP A 64 -6.86 17.19 -2.34
C ASP A 64 -7.71 17.48 -3.59
N GLY A 65 -8.44 16.47 -4.04
CA GLY A 65 -9.33 16.55 -5.21
C GLY A 65 -8.63 16.11 -6.50
N GLY A 66 -9.24 16.50 -7.61
CA GLY A 66 -8.90 16.02 -8.95
C GLY A 66 -9.97 15.08 -9.45
N ASP A 67 -10.23 15.15 -10.76
CA ASP A 67 -11.28 14.37 -11.42
C ASP A 67 -10.60 13.32 -12.32
N VAL A 68 -10.73 12.07 -11.93
CA VAL A 68 -10.28 10.91 -12.69
C VAL A 68 -11.46 9.97 -12.90
N ASP A 69 -11.57 9.37 -14.06
CA ASP A 69 -12.72 8.52 -14.43
C ASP A 69 -12.78 7.21 -13.62
N ILE A 70 -11.68 6.81 -12.97
CA ILE A 70 -11.66 5.64 -12.10
C ILE A 70 -12.18 5.99 -10.70
N ASP A 71 -13.12 5.18 -10.19
CA ASP A 71 -13.65 5.31 -8.82
C ASP A 71 -12.72 4.59 -7.82
N VAL A 72 -11.82 5.35 -7.22
CA VAL A 72 -10.86 4.85 -6.21
C VAL A 72 -10.77 5.81 -5.03
N SER A 73 -10.49 5.22 -3.88
CA SER A 73 -10.18 5.90 -2.62
C SER A 73 -8.72 5.66 -2.22
N ILE A 74 -8.17 6.51 -1.35
CA ILE A 74 -6.86 6.26 -0.76
C ILE A 74 -6.87 4.92 -0.01
N GLY A 75 -5.87 4.09 -0.30
CA GLY A 75 -5.73 2.74 0.22
C GLY A 75 -6.30 1.65 -0.68
N ASP A 76 -7.05 1.99 -1.72
CA ASP A 76 -7.50 1.03 -2.73
C ASP A 76 -6.32 0.63 -3.62
N CYS A 77 -6.42 -0.55 -4.21
CA CYS A 77 -5.39 -1.05 -5.09
C CYS A 77 -5.86 -1.07 -6.55
N VAL A 78 -4.91 -0.91 -7.43
CA VAL A 78 -5.14 -0.80 -8.86
C VAL A 78 -4.16 -1.64 -9.65
N LYS A 79 -4.53 -1.92 -10.89
CA LYS A 79 -3.66 -2.36 -11.95
C LYS A 79 -3.38 -1.19 -12.87
N LEU A 80 -2.15 -0.69 -12.83
CA LEU A 80 -1.65 0.26 -13.81
C LEU A 80 -0.93 -0.51 -14.92
N GLY A 81 -1.19 -0.13 -16.16
CA GLY A 81 -0.61 -0.76 -17.34
C GLY A 81 -0.71 0.14 -18.56
N GLY A 82 -0.66 -0.48 -19.74
CA GLY A 82 -0.67 0.26 -21.01
C GLY A 82 0.71 0.78 -21.41
N THR A 83 0.77 2.02 -21.89
CA THR A 83 2.00 2.69 -22.29
C THR A 83 2.00 4.12 -21.77
N THR A 84 3.15 4.78 -21.74
CA THR A 84 3.29 6.19 -21.32
C THR A 84 2.41 7.18 -22.10
N THR A 85 1.91 6.79 -23.29
CA THR A 85 1.01 7.61 -24.12
C THR A 85 -0.42 7.09 -24.16
N ALA A 86 -0.66 5.93 -23.59
CA ALA A 86 -1.97 5.27 -23.48
C ALA A 86 -1.95 4.40 -22.22
N ALA A 87 -1.87 5.07 -21.08
CA ALA A 87 -1.93 4.40 -19.77
C ALA A 87 -3.35 3.88 -19.51
N GLU A 88 -3.43 2.71 -18.91
CA GLU A 88 -4.67 2.05 -18.52
C GLU A 88 -4.62 1.80 -17.02
N ILE A 89 -5.70 2.11 -16.30
CA ILE A 89 -5.83 1.88 -14.87
C ILE A 89 -7.16 1.18 -14.57
N ASP A 90 -7.10 0.10 -13.81
CA ASP A 90 -8.26 -0.68 -13.38
C ASP A 90 -8.23 -0.93 -11.87
N ASN A 91 -9.41 -1.01 -11.24
CA ASN A 91 -9.52 -1.45 -9.85
C ASN A 91 -9.02 -2.90 -9.70
N ALA A 92 -8.29 -3.17 -8.62
CA ALA A 92 -7.83 -4.51 -8.27
C ALA A 92 -7.96 -4.77 -6.77
N ASP A 93 -8.12 -6.04 -6.40
CA ASP A 93 -8.05 -6.43 -4.99
C ASP A 93 -6.59 -6.35 -4.52
N CYS A 94 -6.33 -5.65 -3.41
CA CYS A 94 -4.97 -5.51 -2.87
C CYS A 94 -4.32 -6.88 -2.61
N GLY A 95 -3.08 -7.02 -2.99
CA GLY A 95 -2.33 -8.26 -2.90
C GLY A 95 -2.72 -9.34 -3.93
N SER A 96 -3.69 -9.07 -4.79
CA SER A 96 -4.05 -9.99 -5.86
C SER A 96 -3.00 -10.01 -6.98
N LYS A 97 -3.10 -10.96 -7.88
CA LYS A 97 -2.19 -11.06 -9.04
C LYS A 97 -2.32 -9.86 -9.99
N ASP A 98 -3.48 -9.23 -10.01
CA ASP A 98 -3.74 -8.09 -10.89
C ASP A 98 -3.37 -6.75 -10.24
N SER A 99 -3.16 -6.71 -8.92
CA SER A 99 -2.74 -5.50 -8.20
C SER A 99 -1.23 -5.29 -8.31
N ASN A 100 -0.84 -4.15 -8.84
CA ASN A 100 0.57 -3.72 -8.84
C ASN A 100 0.82 -2.45 -8.02
N TYR A 101 -0.20 -1.60 -7.85
CA TYR A 101 -0.09 -0.37 -7.09
C TYR A 101 -1.22 -0.19 -6.09
N LYS A 102 -0.97 0.68 -5.11
CA LYS A 102 -1.92 1.19 -4.13
C LYS A 102 -2.03 2.70 -4.27
N VAL A 103 -3.25 3.22 -4.22
CA VAL A 103 -3.52 4.66 -4.21
C VAL A 103 -3.11 5.24 -2.86
N VAL A 104 -2.19 6.20 -2.87
CA VAL A 104 -1.69 6.87 -1.67
C VAL A 104 -2.15 8.31 -1.56
N ALA A 105 -2.44 8.99 -2.68
CA ALA A 105 -3.05 10.31 -2.69
C ALA A 105 -3.89 10.53 -3.94
N LYS A 106 -4.81 11.51 -3.88
CA LYS A 106 -5.54 12.06 -5.03
C LYS A 106 -5.29 13.56 -5.06
N VAL A 107 -4.91 14.06 -6.22
CA VAL A 107 -4.47 15.45 -6.38
C VAL A 107 -5.00 16.05 -7.69
N PRO A 108 -5.15 17.39 -7.79
CA PRO A 108 -5.63 18.05 -9.00
C PRO A 108 -4.72 17.86 -10.22
N THR A 109 -3.39 17.74 -10.02
CA THR A 109 -2.39 17.56 -11.07
C THR A 109 -1.26 16.67 -10.59
N SER A 110 -0.64 15.92 -11.48
CA SER A 110 0.38 14.91 -11.16
C SER A 110 1.64 15.48 -10.49
N ASP A 111 1.96 16.76 -10.72
CA ASP A 111 3.08 17.46 -10.08
C ASP A 111 2.87 17.74 -8.58
N LEU A 112 1.66 17.52 -8.07
CA LEU A 112 1.33 17.61 -6.65
C LEU A 112 1.48 16.28 -5.91
N CYS A 113 1.75 15.18 -6.59
CA CYS A 113 2.16 13.95 -5.93
C CYS A 113 3.47 14.17 -5.16
N ALA A 114 3.60 13.54 -3.99
CA ALA A 114 4.88 13.54 -3.27
C ALA A 114 6.00 13.01 -4.16
N SER A 115 7.20 13.55 -4.01
CA SER A 115 8.32 13.22 -4.90
C SER A 115 8.84 11.80 -4.75
N ASP A 116 8.40 11.11 -3.69
CA ASP A 116 8.77 9.74 -3.33
C ASP A 116 7.70 8.70 -3.68
N VAL A 117 6.64 9.06 -4.45
CA VAL A 117 5.71 8.04 -4.98
C VAL A 117 6.40 7.19 -6.06
N ASP A 118 6.01 5.92 -6.13
CA ASP A 118 6.60 5.00 -7.09
C ASP A 118 6.09 5.26 -8.52
N SER A 119 4.84 5.73 -8.66
CA SER A 119 4.21 6.05 -9.94
C SER A 119 3.03 7.01 -9.75
N TYR A 120 2.45 7.47 -10.85
CA TYR A 120 1.20 8.23 -10.86
C TYR A 120 0.43 7.98 -12.16
N TYR A 121 -0.88 8.13 -12.08
CA TYR A 121 -1.77 8.14 -13.22
C TYR A 121 -2.51 9.46 -13.26
N TYR A 122 -2.67 10.07 -14.43
CA TYR A 122 -3.43 11.31 -14.59
C TYR A 122 -4.26 11.28 -15.87
N GLU A 123 -5.30 12.07 -15.88
CA GLU A 123 -6.17 12.25 -17.04
C GLU A 123 -6.13 13.68 -17.53
N THR A 124 -6.25 13.82 -18.85
CA THR A 124 -6.23 15.14 -19.51
C THR A 124 -7.47 15.36 -20.33
N LEU A 125 -7.98 16.60 -20.28
CA LEU A 125 -9.03 17.07 -21.17
C LEU A 125 -8.53 18.32 -21.93
N ALA A 126 -8.55 18.27 -23.25
CA ALA A 126 -8.06 19.34 -24.12
C ALA A 126 -6.58 19.76 -23.86
N GLY A 127 -5.80 18.90 -23.22
CA GLY A 127 -4.39 19.14 -22.90
C GLY A 127 -4.13 19.63 -21.47
N ASP A 128 -5.19 19.88 -20.68
CA ASP A 128 -5.08 20.23 -19.27
C ASP A 128 -5.35 19.00 -18.39
N GLU A 129 -4.52 18.75 -17.36
CA GLU A 129 -4.77 17.70 -16.38
C GLU A 129 -6.05 18.01 -15.61
N GLN A 130 -6.87 16.99 -15.40
CA GLN A 130 -8.13 17.09 -14.66
C GLN A 130 -7.99 16.53 -13.25
N GLY A 131 -7.11 15.58 -13.06
CA GLY A 131 -6.80 14.93 -11.80
C GLY A 131 -5.71 13.89 -11.96
N ALA A 132 -5.11 13.52 -10.84
CA ALA A 132 -4.14 12.45 -10.75
C ALA A 132 -4.32 11.63 -9.49
N VAL A 133 -3.94 10.36 -9.57
CA VAL A 133 -3.75 9.46 -8.45
C VAL A 133 -2.27 9.14 -8.27
N CYS A 134 -1.78 9.33 -7.07
CA CYS A 134 -0.40 9.02 -6.68
C CYS A 134 -0.35 7.59 -6.16
N LEU A 135 0.64 6.84 -6.59
CA LEU A 135 0.67 5.40 -6.49
C LEU A 135 1.98 4.90 -5.88
N ASP A 136 1.88 3.99 -4.92
CA ASP A 136 3.00 3.18 -4.45
C ASP A 136 2.79 1.72 -4.84
N VAL A 137 3.87 0.99 -5.00
CA VAL A 137 3.79 -0.46 -5.28
C VAL A 137 3.01 -1.16 -4.16
N ASP A 138 2.06 -2.01 -4.53
CA ASP A 138 1.27 -2.80 -3.58
C ASP A 138 2.09 -3.97 -3.02
N TRP A 139 2.95 -3.66 -2.04
CA TRP A 139 3.82 -4.62 -1.39
C TRP A 139 3.05 -5.56 -0.46
N VAL A 140 3.35 -6.86 -0.54
CA VAL A 140 2.79 -7.88 0.35
C VAL A 140 3.92 -8.71 0.94
N VAL A 141 4.04 -8.74 2.27
CA VAL A 141 5.07 -9.52 2.96
C VAL A 141 4.96 -11.00 2.59
N GLY A 142 6.08 -11.59 2.20
CA GLY A 142 6.17 -12.95 1.68
C GLY A 142 5.77 -13.10 0.21
N GLY A 143 5.34 -12.01 -0.45
CA GLY A 143 5.04 -11.99 -1.87
C GLY A 143 6.25 -11.62 -2.72
N CYS A 144 6.19 -11.93 -4.00
CA CYS A 144 7.22 -11.59 -4.96
C CYS A 144 6.69 -10.68 -6.06
N MET A 145 7.52 -9.69 -6.44
CA MET A 145 7.27 -8.78 -7.53
C MET A 145 8.42 -8.84 -8.53
N ASP A 146 8.11 -8.81 -9.81
CA ASP A 146 9.07 -8.47 -10.86
C ASP A 146 8.95 -6.96 -11.11
N LEU A 147 10.02 -6.23 -10.81
CA LEU A 147 10.08 -4.78 -11.03
C LEU A 147 10.49 -4.41 -12.45
N GLY A 148 10.63 -5.41 -13.33
CA GLY A 148 10.97 -5.20 -14.71
C GLY A 148 12.34 -4.55 -14.93
N SER A 149 12.49 -3.85 -16.05
CA SER A 149 13.72 -3.19 -16.48
C SER A 149 13.76 -1.69 -16.17
N GLY A 150 12.89 -1.21 -15.28
CA GLY A 150 12.84 0.19 -14.83
C GLY A 150 11.99 1.13 -15.72
N MET A 151 11.41 0.63 -16.80
CA MET A 151 10.36 1.28 -17.60
C MET A 151 9.10 0.43 -17.71
N ASP A 152 9.14 -0.76 -17.14
CA ASP A 152 8.03 -1.69 -17.10
C ASP A 152 7.30 -1.51 -15.77
N GLU A 153 5.98 -1.64 -15.78
CA GLU A 153 5.19 -1.65 -14.55
C GLU A 153 5.52 -2.89 -13.73
N PRO A 154 5.62 -2.78 -12.39
CA PRO A 154 5.84 -3.95 -11.54
C PRO A 154 4.71 -4.95 -11.73
N ALA A 155 5.05 -6.24 -11.66
CA ALA A 155 4.10 -7.33 -11.80
C ALA A 155 4.25 -8.33 -10.64
N ARG A 156 3.14 -8.70 -10.02
CA ARG A 156 3.14 -9.74 -8.99
C ARG A 156 3.32 -11.11 -9.62
N ILE A 157 4.27 -11.86 -9.10
CA ILE A 157 4.62 -13.19 -9.60
C ILE A 157 4.71 -14.20 -8.46
N GLU A 158 4.67 -15.49 -8.79
CA GLU A 158 5.01 -16.52 -7.82
C GLU A 158 6.51 -16.48 -7.50
N CYS A 159 6.90 -16.58 -6.23
CA CYS A 159 8.31 -16.52 -5.82
C CYS A 159 9.18 -17.64 -6.43
N SER A 160 8.57 -18.71 -6.90
CA SER A 160 9.24 -19.79 -7.65
C SER A 160 9.44 -19.49 -9.14
N ASP A 161 8.83 -18.41 -9.65
CA ASP A 161 8.98 -17.99 -11.03
C ASP A 161 10.34 -17.30 -11.21
N THR A 162 11.18 -17.87 -12.05
CA THR A 162 12.52 -17.35 -12.35
C THR A 162 12.59 -16.63 -13.69
N SER A 163 11.46 -16.41 -14.35
CA SER A 163 11.40 -15.77 -15.67
C SER A 163 11.46 -14.25 -15.60
N GLY A 164 11.22 -13.65 -14.41
CA GLY A 164 11.28 -12.22 -14.20
C GLY A 164 12.67 -11.63 -14.39
N THR A 165 12.71 -10.34 -14.71
CA THR A 165 13.95 -9.59 -14.97
C THR A 165 14.60 -9.08 -13.69
N ASN A 166 13.77 -8.58 -12.75
CA ASN A 166 14.19 -7.98 -11.48
C ASN A 166 13.25 -8.41 -10.37
N VAL A 167 13.36 -9.68 -9.99
CA VAL A 167 12.47 -10.29 -9.00
C VAL A 167 12.94 -9.97 -7.60
N VAL A 168 12.02 -9.47 -6.79
CA VAL A 168 12.20 -9.18 -5.37
C VAL A 168 11.17 -9.92 -4.53
N GLU A 169 11.59 -10.41 -3.37
CA GLU A 169 10.71 -10.95 -2.33
C GLU A 169 10.60 -9.93 -1.19
N VAL A 170 9.38 -9.58 -0.81
CA VAL A 170 9.13 -8.66 0.30
C VAL A 170 9.26 -9.43 1.62
N VAL A 171 10.33 -9.19 2.35
CA VAL A 171 10.57 -9.87 3.64
C VAL A 171 9.94 -9.13 4.82
N GLU A 172 9.86 -7.80 4.73
CA GLU A 172 9.37 -6.97 5.82
C GLU A 172 8.84 -5.62 5.29
N ILE A 173 7.86 -5.05 5.96
CA ILE A 173 7.38 -3.68 5.78
C ILE A 173 7.46 -2.99 7.13
N LEU A 174 8.35 -2.03 7.27
CA LEU A 174 8.52 -1.24 8.49
C LEU A 174 7.65 0.01 8.42
N GLN A 175 6.79 0.18 9.42
CA GLN A 175 6.02 1.40 9.59
C GLN A 175 6.74 2.34 10.55
N ASN A 176 6.62 3.65 10.32
CA ASN A 176 7.26 4.67 11.13
C ASN A 176 8.81 4.59 11.14
N SER A 177 9.38 4.03 10.09
CA SER A 177 10.83 4.03 9.86
C SER A 177 11.19 5.14 8.87
N THR A 178 12.36 5.74 9.07
CA THR A 178 12.90 6.79 8.21
C THR A 178 14.13 6.32 7.43
N SER A 179 14.48 5.05 7.56
CA SER A 179 15.70 4.52 6.93
C SER A 179 15.60 3.03 6.66
N ILE A 180 16.08 2.63 5.49
CA ILE A 180 16.29 1.22 5.14
C ILE A 180 17.31 0.52 6.04
N ASP A 181 18.15 1.28 6.74
CA ASP A 181 19.10 0.73 7.71
C ASP A 181 18.41 0.04 8.90
N GLU A 182 17.13 0.34 9.11
CA GLU A 182 16.30 -0.30 10.14
C GLU A 182 15.78 -1.67 9.69
N CYS A 183 15.90 -2.01 8.42
CA CYS A 183 15.54 -3.32 7.90
C CYS A 183 16.40 -4.42 8.52
N GLY A 184 15.78 -5.57 8.77
CA GLY A 184 16.47 -6.74 9.32
C GLY A 184 17.60 -7.23 8.43
N SER A 185 18.55 -7.96 9.01
CA SER A 185 19.74 -8.47 8.32
C SER A 185 19.47 -9.44 7.15
N GLY A 186 18.23 -9.73 6.86
CA GLY A 186 17.79 -10.55 5.72
C GLY A 186 17.45 -9.77 4.47
N ALA A 187 17.42 -8.44 4.53
CA ALA A 187 17.14 -7.59 3.39
C ALA A 187 18.43 -7.22 2.66
N ASP A 188 18.41 -7.34 1.33
CA ASP A 188 19.54 -6.95 0.47
C ASP A 188 19.37 -5.53 -0.09
N SER A 189 18.14 -5.01 -0.06
CA SER A 189 17.76 -3.67 -0.53
C SER A 189 16.45 -3.23 0.13
N GLY A 190 16.12 -1.94 0.03
CA GLY A 190 14.87 -1.38 0.53
C GLY A 190 14.37 -0.23 -0.33
N PHE A 191 13.10 0.11 -0.13
CA PHE A 191 12.44 1.30 -0.67
C PHE A 191 12.02 2.19 0.49
N GLU A 192 12.22 3.47 0.34
CA GLU A 192 11.90 4.49 1.36
C GLU A 192 10.88 5.48 0.79
N HIS A 193 9.92 5.87 1.64
CA HIS A 193 8.98 6.95 1.35
C HIS A 193 9.09 8.03 2.44
N PRO A 194 10.14 8.86 2.41
CA PRO A 194 10.45 9.78 3.49
C PRO A 194 9.49 10.98 3.61
N GLU A 195 8.67 11.23 2.61
CA GLU A 195 7.73 12.37 2.60
C GLU A 195 6.35 12.02 3.17
N ARG A 196 6.12 10.76 3.56
CA ARG A 196 4.79 10.24 3.97
C ARG A 196 4.86 9.30 5.13
#